data_0e7bc502b16a0204335e5070974f6b4e
#
_entry.id   0e7bc502b16a0204335e5070974f6b4e
#
_cell.length_a   1.000
_cell.length_b   1.000
_cell.length_c   1.000
_cell.angle_alpha   90.00
_cell.angle_beta   90.00
_cell.angle_gamma   90.00
#
_symmetry.space_group_name_H-M   'P 1'
#
loop_
_entity.id
_entity.type
_entity.pdbx_description
1 polymer ?
#
loop_
_entity_poly.entity_id
_entity_poly.type
_entity_poly.pdbx_seq_one_letter_code
_entity_poly.pdbx_strand_id
1 'polypeptide(L)'
;MRRTIAVAAVGGLSVQASVQAPIVEVMVVGTYHFGSPGLDVFNSKIDDVLKPQRQLELEALATALAEFDPTKIMLERVAKTPDLIDPRYGAFTPADLAESRDERVQIGYRAARRLGHGTVYAIDEQHYFPFDKLVAWAQATGAQARLDSLMAKGAAAAKRTEELQNRTVPAALAEMNRAETIESDHGFYYEALGFGDTEQQPGVDLNAMWYLRNAKIFAKLQQAAVAGDRVLVIYGAGHNYWLGHFARMTPGYRSVEPVPYLEKAAATLR
;
A
#
# COMPACT_ATOMS: atom_id res chain seq x y z
N MET A 1 22.36 -35.28 72.51
CA MET A 1 22.12 -34.05 71.74
C MET A 1 22.63 -34.23 70.32
N ARG A 2 21.75 -34.48 69.36
CA ARG A 2 22.10 -34.56 67.92
C ARG A 2 21.64 -33.28 67.30
N ARG A 3 22.53 -32.51 66.69
CA ARG A 3 22.25 -31.30 65.95
C ARG A 3 21.97 -31.68 64.49
N THR A 4 20.75 -31.42 64.05
CA THR A 4 20.33 -31.55 62.64
C THR A 4 20.69 -30.25 61.87
N ILE A 5 21.53 -30.36 60.86
CA ILE A 5 21.86 -29.24 59.94
C ILE A 5 20.86 -29.27 58.82
N ALA A 6 20.06 -28.21 58.67
CA ALA A 6 19.18 -28.00 57.54
C ALA A 6 19.98 -27.37 56.38
N VAL A 7 20.03 -28.05 55.26
CA VAL A 7 20.60 -27.52 54.01
C VAL A 7 19.49 -26.80 53.27
N ALA A 8 19.61 -25.49 53.10
CA ALA A 8 18.72 -24.68 52.30
C ALA A 8 19.08 -24.86 50.81
N ALA A 9 18.16 -25.41 50.03
CA ALA A 9 18.31 -25.47 48.58
C ALA A 9 17.98 -24.07 47.96
N VAL A 10 18.97 -23.46 47.35
CA VAL A 10 18.83 -22.24 46.59
C VAL A 10 18.28 -22.64 45.19
N GLY A 11 16.98 -22.47 45.01
CA GLY A 11 16.34 -22.64 43.70
C GLY A 11 16.77 -21.54 42.74
N GLY A 12 17.58 -21.84 41.76
CA GLY A 12 17.93 -20.94 40.66
C GLY A 12 16.72 -20.73 39.76
N LEU A 13 16.15 -19.52 39.76
CA LEU A 13 15.20 -19.07 38.75
C LEU A 13 15.91 -18.93 37.42
N SER A 14 15.77 -19.90 36.52
CA SER A 14 16.18 -19.77 35.13
C SER A 14 15.22 -18.80 34.44
N VAL A 15 15.66 -17.57 34.16
CA VAL A 15 14.98 -16.65 33.28
C VAL A 15 15.12 -17.20 31.84
N GLN A 16 14.13 -17.91 31.39
CA GLN A 16 14.00 -18.23 29.95
C GLN A 16 13.74 -16.93 29.24
N ALA A 17 14.72 -16.43 28.50
CA ALA A 17 14.50 -15.38 27.50
C ALA A 17 13.50 -15.93 26.45
N SER A 18 12.29 -15.40 26.42
CA SER A 18 11.33 -15.74 25.38
C SER A 18 11.91 -15.22 24.06
N VAL A 19 12.36 -16.11 23.19
CA VAL A 19 12.69 -15.80 21.82
C VAL A 19 11.37 -15.38 21.15
N GLN A 20 11.22 -14.08 20.93
CA GLN A 20 10.05 -13.54 20.23
C GLN A 20 10.02 -14.17 18.84
N ALA A 21 8.88 -14.75 18.45
CA ALA A 21 8.73 -15.33 17.12
C ALA A 21 9.03 -14.28 16.05
N PRO A 22 9.73 -14.62 14.96
CA PRO A 22 10.02 -13.68 13.89
C PRO A 22 8.72 -13.15 13.30
N ILE A 23 8.66 -11.84 13.12
CA ILE A 23 7.49 -11.13 12.59
C ILE A 23 7.65 -10.89 11.08
N VAL A 24 6.53 -10.68 10.37
CA VAL A 24 6.52 -10.19 8.98
C VAL A 24 6.51 -8.66 9.02
N GLU A 25 7.49 -8.03 8.40
CA GLU A 25 7.53 -6.59 8.20
C GLU A 25 6.89 -6.23 6.86
N VAL A 26 5.99 -5.26 6.86
CA VAL A 26 5.27 -4.84 5.66
C VAL A 26 5.47 -3.35 5.44
N MET A 27 6.13 -2.99 4.34
CA MET A 27 6.23 -1.62 3.86
C MET A 27 5.27 -1.44 2.68
N VAL A 28 4.26 -0.59 2.84
CA VAL A 28 3.33 -0.23 1.78
C VAL A 28 3.77 1.10 1.18
N VAL A 29 4.07 1.10 -0.12
CA VAL A 29 4.37 2.31 -0.90
C VAL A 29 3.18 2.61 -1.78
N GLY A 30 2.41 3.61 -1.39
CA GLY A 30 1.30 4.13 -2.18
C GLY A 30 1.79 4.97 -3.35
N THR A 31 1.27 4.69 -4.52
CA THR A 31 1.63 5.37 -5.77
C THR A 31 0.41 6.08 -6.37
N TYR A 32 0.67 7.09 -7.20
CA TYR A 32 -0.29 7.50 -8.21
C TYR A 32 -0.10 6.61 -9.45
N HIS A 33 -1.16 6.35 -10.19
CA HIS A 33 -1.08 5.51 -11.39
C HIS A 33 -0.29 6.22 -12.50
N PHE A 34 0.96 5.83 -12.71
CA PHE A 34 1.88 6.48 -13.66
C PHE A 34 1.38 6.49 -15.09
N GLY A 35 0.63 5.45 -15.49
CA GLY A 35 0.00 5.36 -16.79
C GLY A 35 -1.29 6.17 -16.92
N SER A 36 -1.84 6.70 -15.82
CA SER A 36 -3.14 7.39 -15.76
C SER A 36 -4.23 6.74 -16.64
N PRO A 37 -4.60 5.46 -16.37
CA PRO A 37 -5.45 4.67 -17.26
C PRO A 37 -6.90 5.15 -17.32
N GLY A 38 -7.28 6.17 -16.54
CA GLY A 38 -8.63 6.72 -16.52
C GLY A 38 -9.66 5.81 -15.86
N LEU A 39 -9.24 4.90 -14.99
CA LEU A 39 -10.10 3.89 -14.34
C LEU A 39 -10.58 4.31 -12.95
N ASP A 40 -10.05 5.40 -12.41
CA ASP A 40 -10.46 5.92 -11.10
C ASP A 40 -11.68 6.84 -11.22
N VAL A 41 -12.42 7.00 -10.12
CA VAL A 41 -13.51 7.99 -10.03
C VAL A 41 -12.96 9.41 -10.24
N PHE A 42 -11.76 9.67 -9.76
CA PHE A 42 -11.04 10.93 -9.92
C PHE A 42 -9.69 10.68 -10.56
N ASN A 43 -9.51 11.19 -11.79
CA ASN A 43 -8.28 10.97 -12.55
C ASN A 43 -7.42 12.23 -12.56
N SER A 44 -6.11 12.07 -12.42
CA SER A 44 -5.10 13.15 -12.42
C SER A 44 -4.33 13.17 -13.74
N LYS A 45 -3.89 14.36 -14.17
CA LYS A 45 -2.91 14.49 -15.24
C LYS A 45 -1.53 14.16 -14.71
N ILE A 46 -0.89 13.16 -15.27
CA ILE A 46 0.40 12.65 -14.81
C ILE A 46 1.48 13.01 -15.82
N ASP A 47 2.63 13.49 -15.32
CA ASP A 47 3.81 13.70 -16.14
C ASP A 47 4.39 12.36 -16.64
N ASP A 48 4.94 12.37 -17.86
CA ASP A 48 5.45 11.14 -18.47
C ASP A 48 6.69 10.61 -17.75
N VAL A 49 6.52 9.51 -17.04
CA VAL A 49 7.59 8.84 -16.26
C VAL A 49 8.69 8.27 -17.14
N LEU A 50 8.49 8.17 -18.46
CA LEU A 50 9.52 7.72 -19.41
C LEU A 50 10.53 8.82 -19.76
N LYS A 51 10.31 10.08 -19.38
CA LYS A 51 11.28 11.15 -19.54
C LYS A 51 12.61 10.78 -18.86
N PRO A 52 13.77 11.10 -19.45
CA PRO A 52 15.08 10.74 -18.89
C PRO A 52 15.25 11.15 -17.43
N GLN A 53 14.80 12.37 -17.06
CA GLN A 53 14.88 12.85 -15.69
C GLN A 53 14.04 11.98 -14.74
N ARG A 54 12.82 11.60 -15.13
CA ARG A 54 11.95 10.72 -14.33
C ARG A 54 12.55 9.33 -14.16
N GLN A 55 13.24 8.82 -15.17
CA GLN A 55 13.93 7.54 -15.08
C GLN A 55 15.09 7.58 -14.06
N LEU A 56 15.84 8.67 -13.97
CA LEU A 56 16.85 8.87 -12.92
C LEU A 56 16.21 8.91 -11.53
N GLU A 57 15.08 9.59 -11.41
CA GLU A 57 14.32 9.67 -10.15
C GLU A 57 13.79 8.29 -9.70
N LEU A 58 13.30 7.47 -10.64
CA LEU A 58 12.83 6.11 -10.38
C LEU A 58 13.99 5.17 -10.03
N GLU A 59 15.18 5.38 -10.59
CA GLU A 59 16.37 4.63 -10.22
C GLU A 59 16.84 4.94 -8.79
N ALA A 60 16.82 6.23 -8.40
CA ALA A 60 17.10 6.65 -7.03
C ALA A 60 16.07 6.07 -6.05
N LEU A 61 14.78 6.07 -6.43
CA LEU A 61 13.71 5.48 -5.66
C LEU A 61 13.91 3.98 -5.42
N ALA A 62 14.18 3.21 -6.48
CA ALA A 62 14.41 1.78 -6.37
C ALA A 62 15.66 1.46 -5.52
N THR A 63 16.69 2.30 -5.60
CA THR A 63 17.89 2.19 -4.77
C THR A 63 17.56 2.36 -3.29
N ALA A 64 16.80 3.39 -2.93
CA ALA A 64 16.45 3.65 -1.55
C ALA A 64 15.48 2.58 -0.99
N LEU A 65 14.50 2.13 -1.76
CA LEU A 65 13.60 1.05 -1.36
C LEU A 65 14.33 -0.29 -1.18
N ALA A 66 15.38 -0.53 -1.94
CA ALA A 66 16.22 -1.72 -1.79
C ALA A 66 16.94 -1.79 -0.42
N GLU A 67 17.14 -0.66 0.26
CA GLU A 67 17.74 -0.63 1.61
C GLU A 67 16.81 -1.24 2.70
N PHE A 68 15.52 -1.30 2.45
CA PHE A 68 14.61 -2.09 3.28
C PHE A 68 14.93 -3.58 3.20
N ASP A 69 15.70 -3.99 2.20
CA ASP A 69 16.11 -5.36 1.91
C ASP A 69 14.90 -6.32 1.88
N PRO A 70 13.88 -6.02 1.06
CA PRO A 70 12.68 -6.84 1.02
C PRO A 70 13.00 -8.25 0.54
N THR A 71 12.46 -9.25 1.23
CA THR A 71 12.53 -10.67 0.82
C THR A 71 11.44 -11.01 -0.19
N LYS A 72 10.36 -10.21 -0.22
CA LYS A 72 9.24 -10.34 -1.17
C LYS A 72 8.76 -8.99 -1.65
N ILE A 73 8.40 -8.93 -2.92
CA ILE A 73 7.77 -7.76 -3.53
C ILE A 73 6.39 -8.17 -4.03
N MET A 74 5.37 -7.41 -3.63
CA MET A 74 3.97 -7.70 -3.92
C MET A 74 3.31 -6.49 -4.59
N LEU A 75 2.52 -6.74 -5.62
CA LEU A 75 2.05 -5.71 -6.54
C LEU A 75 0.53 -5.73 -6.71
N GLU A 76 -0.03 -4.58 -7.08
CA GLU A 76 -1.41 -4.38 -7.49
C GLU A 76 -1.69 -5.02 -8.85
N ARG A 77 -1.66 -6.34 -8.88
CA ARG A 77 -1.95 -7.15 -10.06
C ARG A 77 -2.74 -8.38 -9.64
N VAL A 78 -3.75 -8.73 -10.42
CA VAL A 78 -4.54 -9.95 -10.16
C VAL A 78 -3.71 -11.16 -10.55
N ALA A 79 -3.52 -12.07 -9.59
CA ALA A 79 -2.87 -13.35 -9.84
C ALA A 79 -3.73 -14.24 -10.75
N LYS A 80 -3.07 -15.01 -11.59
CA LYS A 80 -3.73 -16.01 -12.46
C LYS A 80 -3.69 -17.42 -11.88
N THR A 81 -2.83 -17.62 -10.88
CA THR A 81 -2.54 -18.94 -10.27
C THR A 81 -2.56 -18.84 -8.74
N PRO A 82 -2.85 -19.94 -8.01
CA PRO A 82 -2.95 -19.93 -6.55
C PRO A 82 -1.64 -19.60 -5.80
N ASP A 83 -0.48 -19.74 -6.45
CA ASP A 83 0.83 -19.39 -5.91
C ASP A 83 1.09 -17.89 -5.85
N LEU A 84 0.17 -17.08 -6.41
CA LEU A 84 0.22 -15.63 -6.46
C LEU A 84 1.44 -15.07 -7.21
N ILE A 85 2.19 -15.87 -7.96
CA ILE A 85 3.33 -15.39 -8.74
C ILE A 85 2.85 -14.55 -9.93
N ASP A 86 3.48 -13.39 -10.15
CA ASP A 86 3.24 -12.59 -11.34
C ASP A 86 4.07 -13.13 -12.52
N PRO A 87 3.44 -13.80 -13.51
CA PRO A 87 4.17 -14.40 -14.60
C PRO A 87 4.83 -13.37 -15.54
N ARG A 88 4.37 -12.11 -15.52
CA ARG A 88 4.96 -11.05 -16.35
C ARG A 88 6.36 -10.68 -15.89
N TYR A 89 6.67 -10.84 -14.61
CA TYR A 89 8.03 -10.58 -14.11
C TYR A 89 9.05 -11.55 -14.70
N GLY A 90 8.68 -12.81 -14.93
CA GLY A 90 9.56 -13.79 -15.57
C GLY A 90 9.98 -13.43 -17.01
N ALA A 91 9.14 -12.63 -17.70
CA ALA A 91 9.43 -12.12 -19.04
C ALA A 91 10.05 -10.70 -19.05
N PHE A 92 10.14 -10.06 -17.89
CA PHE A 92 10.62 -8.68 -17.76
C PHE A 92 12.11 -8.56 -18.10
N THR A 93 12.42 -7.54 -18.88
CA THR A 93 13.78 -7.13 -19.22
C THR A 93 14.01 -5.64 -18.88
N PRO A 94 15.26 -5.18 -18.74
CA PRO A 94 15.53 -3.75 -18.54
C PRO A 94 15.01 -2.85 -19.67
N ALA A 95 14.83 -3.36 -20.89
CA ALA A 95 14.27 -2.61 -22.01
C ALA A 95 12.81 -2.18 -21.75
N ASP A 96 12.05 -2.98 -21.01
CA ASP A 96 10.66 -2.68 -20.66
C ASP A 96 10.52 -1.40 -19.83
N LEU A 97 11.56 -1.00 -19.11
CA LEU A 97 11.59 0.27 -18.36
C LEU A 97 11.52 1.50 -19.24
N ALA A 98 11.97 1.40 -20.49
CA ALA A 98 11.90 2.49 -21.45
C ALA A 98 10.53 2.61 -22.14
N GLU A 99 9.67 1.60 -22.01
CA GLU A 99 8.41 1.51 -22.73
C GLU A 99 7.17 1.53 -21.81
N SER A 100 7.31 1.00 -20.60
CA SER A 100 6.19 0.84 -19.67
C SER A 100 6.04 2.05 -18.74
N ARG A 101 4.83 2.60 -18.67
CA ARG A 101 4.43 3.61 -17.66
C ARG A 101 3.81 2.98 -16.41
N ASP A 102 3.77 1.67 -16.33
CA ASP A 102 3.17 0.92 -15.22
C ASP A 102 4.07 1.05 -13.96
N GLU A 103 3.55 1.59 -12.86
CA GLU A 103 4.27 1.75 -11.59
C GLU A 103 4.76 0.41 -11.01
N ARG A 104 4.05 -0.68 -11.30
CA ARG A 104 4.45 -2.03 -10.90
C ARG A 104 5.73 -2.47 -11.60
N VAL A 105 5.92 -2.03 -12.85
CA VAL A 105 7.14 -2.26 -13.63
C VAL A 105 8.23 -1.27 -13.19
N GLN A 106 7.89 0.01 -13.17
CA GLN A 106 8.85 1.09 -12.91
C GLN A 106 9.43 1.06 -11.50
N ILE A 107 8.67 0.66 -10.50
CA ILE A 107 9.13 0.56 -9.11
C ILE A 107 9.34 -0.91 -8.72
N GLY A 108 8.30 -1.71 -8.85
CA GLY A 108 8.29 -3.09 -8.33
C GLY A 108 9.29 -4.00 -9.03
N TYR A 109 9.21 -4.11 -10.36
CA TYR A 109 10.13 -4.97 -11.12
C TYR A 109 11.56 -4.43 -11.11
N ARG A 110 11.73 -3.09 -11.17
CA ARG A 110 13.04 -2.45 -11.05
C ARG A 110 13.70 -2.81 -9.72
N ALA A 111 13.00 -2.69 -8.59
CA ALA A 111 13.50 -3.05 -7.27
C ALA A 111 13.78 -4.56 -7.17
N ALA A 112 12.86 -5.41 -7.65
CA ALA A 112 13.02 -6.85 -7.65
C ALA A 112 14.28 -7.30 -8.40
N ARG A 113 14.50 -6.75 -9.60
CA ARG A 113 15.68 -7.06 -10.41
C ARG A 113 16.98 -6.59 -9.74
N ARG A 114 16.98 -5.39 -9.16
CA ARG A 114 18.14 -4.85 -8.42
C ARG A 114 18.55 -5.77 -7.26
N LEU A 115 17.58 -6.35 -6.59
CA LEU A 115 17.78 -7.26 -5.45
C LEU A 115 17.99 -8.73 -5.86
N GLY A 116 17.91 -9.05 -7.16
CA GLY A 116 18.10 -10.42 -7.67
C GLY A 116 16.94 -11.36 -7.36
N HIS A 117 15.72 -10.82 -7.15
CA HIS A 117 14.54 -11.66 -6.94
C HIS A 117 14.21 -12.48 -8.19
N GLY A 118 13.96 -13.77 -7.99
CA GLY A 118 13.47 -14.66 -9.07
C GLY A 118 11.97 -14.55 -9.31
N THR A 119 11.22 -14.01 -8.33
CA THR A 119 9.75 -13.91 -8.35
C THR A 119 9.26 -12.61 -7.75
N VAL A 120 8.11 -12.16 -8.24
CA VAL A 120 7.30 -11.05 -7.70
C VAL A 120 5.87 -11.56 -7.57
N TYR A 121 5.12 -11.07 -6.61
CA TYR A 121 3.78 -11.57 -6.31
C TYR A 121 2.70 -10.59 -6.77
N ALA A 122 1.60 -11.13 -7.26
CA ALA A 122 0.39 -10.43 -7.69
C ALA A 122 -0.71 -10.70 -6.67
N ILE A 123 -1.07 -9.69 -5.87
CA ILE A 123 -1.98 -9.88 -4.73
C ILE A 123 -3.30 -9.10 -4.88
N ASP A 124 -3.57 -8.49 -6.04
CA ASP A 124 -4.77 -7.71 -6.23
C ASP A 124 -6.04 -8.58 -6.27
N GLU A 125 -7.13 -7.90 -5.95
CA GLU A 125 -8.50 -8.44 -6.01
C GLU A 125 -9.38 -7.42 -6.71
N GLN A 126 -10.03 -7.80 -7.79
CA GLN A 126 -11.05 -6.97 -8.42
C GLN A 126 -12.36 -7.12 -7.66
N HIS A 127 -13.00 -6.01 -7.38
CA HIS A 127 -14.29 -6.00 -6.74
C HIS A 127 -15.14 -4.85 -7.27
N TYR A 128 -16.46 -5.03 -7.25
CA TYR A 128 -17.39 -3.96 -7.58
C TYR A 128 -17.33 -2.88 -6.50
N PHE A 129 -17.24 -1.63 -6.94
CA PHE A 129 -17.24 -0.46 -6.10
C PHE A 129 -18.55 0.31 -6.34
N PRO A 130 -19.56 0.21 -5.47
CA PRO A 130 -20.93 0.64 -5.73
C PRO A 130 -21.15 2.16 -5.60
N PHE A 131 -20.27 2.96 -6.21
CA PHE A 131 -20.37 4.42 -6.18
C PHE A 131 -21.60 4.94 -6.93
N ASP A 132 -21.98 4.24 -8.00
CA ASP A 132 -23.19 4.49 -8.78
C ASP A 132 -24.45 4.45 -7.91
N LYS A 133 -24.56 3.51 -6.96
CA LYS A 133 -25.69 3.42 -6.02
C LYS A 133 -25.75 4.62 -5.08
N LEU A 134 -24.61 5.07 -4.57
CA LEU A 134 -24.54 6.27 -3.73
C LEU A 134 -25.01 7.50 -4.51
N VAL A 135 -24.53 7.67 -5.74
CA VAL A 135 -24.95 8.78 -6.63
C VAL A 135 -26.46 8.73 -6.90
N ALA A 136 -27.00 7.56 -7.26
CA ALA A 136 -28.42 7.39 -7.55
C ALA A 136 -29.29 7.72 -6.31
N TRP A 137 -28.90 7.26 -5.13
CA TRP A 137 -29.59 7.59 -3.87
C TRP A 137 -29.59 9.09 -3.59
N ALA A 138 -28.43 9.74 -3.73
CA ALA A 138 -28.32 11.19 -3.50
C ALA A 138 -29.21 12.00 -4.43
N GLN A 139 -29.30 11.61 -5.70
CA GLN A 139 -30.17 12.24 -6.68
C GLN A 139 -31.65 12.03 -6.37
N ALA A 140 -32.05 10.82 -5.97
CA ALA A 140 -33.42 10.47 -5.67
C ALA A 140 -33.97 11.16 -4.41
N THR A 141 -33.09 11.45 -3.42
CA THR A 141 -33.44 11.99 -2.11
C THR A 141 -33.20 13.50 -1.96
N GLY A 142 -32.71 14.17 -3.03
CA GLY A 142 -32.37 15.59 -2.98
C GLY A 142 -31.08 15.90 -2.22
N ALA A 143 -30.22 14.88 -1.98
CA ALA A 143 -28.94 15.06 -1.28
C ALA A 143 -27.80 15.54 -2.23
N GLN A 144 -28.14 16.19 -3.36
CA GLN A 144 -27.18 16.62 -4.38
C GLN A 144 -26.08 17.51 -3.82
N ALA A 145 -26.39 18.49 -2.96
CA ALA A 145 -25.39 19.38 -2.38
C ALA A 145 -24.33 18.62 -1.54
N ARG A 146 -24.71 17.52 -0.87
CA ARG A 146 -23.77 16.65 -0.15
C ARG A 146 -22.91 15.85 -1.12
N LEU A 147 -23.51 15.34 -2.20
CA LEU A 147 -22.78 14.64 -3.25
C LEU A 147 -21.74 15.58 -3.88
N ASP A 148 -22.13 16.81 -4.23
CA ASP A 148 -21.21 17.80 -4.80
C ASP A 148 -20.04 18.10 -3.85
N SER A 149 -20.30 18.19 -2.55
CA SER A 149 -19.24 18.36 -1.54
C SER A 149 -18.29 17.17 -1.49
N LEU A 150 -18.81 15.95 -1.51
CA LEU A 150 -18.00 14.72 -1.54
C LEU A 150 -17.15 14.65 -2.82
N MET A 151 -17.75 14.96 -3.98
CA MET A 151 -17.06 15.02 -5.28
C MET A 151 -15.96 16.08 -5.30
N ALA A 152 -16.21 17.24 -4.70
CA ALA A 152 -15.21 18.31 -4.61
C ALA A 152 -13.95 17.87 -3.82
N LYS A 153 -14.11 17.06 -2.78
CA LYS A 153 -12.96 16.49 -2.03
C LYS A 153 -12.13 15.52 -2.87
N GLY A 154 -12.78 14.61 -3.58
CA GLY A 154 -12.08 13.72 -4.49
C GLY A 154 -11.34 14.47 -5.60
N ALA A 155 -11.99 15.50 -6.18
CA ALA A 155 -11.37 16.37 -7.17
C ALA A 155 -10.17 17.15 -6.59
N ALA A 156 -10.25 17.60 -5.34
CA ALA A 156 -9.15 18.29 -4.66
C ALA A 156 -7.96 17.34 -4.43
N ALA A 157 -8.20 16.07 -4.10
CA ALA A 157 -7.15 15.06 -3.98
C ALA A 157 -6.47 14.79 -5.32
N ALA A 158 -7.24 14.66 -6.41
CA ALA A 158 -6.69 14.50 -7.76
C ALA A 158 -5.85 15.71 -8.19
N LYS A 159 -6.35 16.93 -7.93
CA LYS A 159 -5.59 18.16 -8.21
C LYS A 159 -4.30 18.24 -7.41
N ARG A 160 -4.30 17.85 -6.14
CA ARG A 160 -3.09 17.77 -5.31
C ARG A 160 -2.07 16.81 -5.93
N THR A 161 -2.52 15.66 -6.42
CA THR A 161 -1.65 14.71 -7.14
C THR A 161 -1.06 15.35 -8.40
N GLU A 162 -1.81 16.14 -9.17
CA GLU A 162 -1.27 16.88 -10.32
C GLU A 162 -0.21 17.90 -9.90
N GLU A 163 -0.43 18.65 -8.82
CA GLU A 163 0.51 19.62 -8.30
C GLU A 163 1.82 18.96 -7.82
N LEU A 164 1.74 17.76 -7.27
CA LEU A 164 2.91 16.98 -6.86
C LEU A 164 3.80 16.57 -8.05
N GLN A 165 3.29 16.56 -9.30
CA GLN A 165 4.11 16.30 -10.49
C GLN A 165 5.19 17.36 -10.72
N ASN A 166 5.10 18.54 -10.09
CA ASN A 166 6.15 19.55 -10.11
C ASN A 166 7.37 19.20 -9.24
N ARG A 167 7.26 18.13 -8.43
CA ARG A 167 8.36 17.60 -7.61
C ARG A 167 9.02 16.41 -8.30
N THR A 168 10.11 15.91 -7.73
CA THR A 168 10.67 14.61 -8.12
C THR A 168 9.70 13.48 -7.74
N VAL A 169 9.72 12.36 -8.46
CA VAL A 169 8.85 11.20 -8.16
C VAL A 169 8.99 10.75 -6.70
N PRO A 170 10.21 10.57 -6.12
CA PRO A 170 10.30 10.20 -4.71
C PRO A 170 9.72 11.24 -3.75
N ALA A 171 9.87 12.53 -4.04
CA ALA A 171 9.31 13.59 -3.18
C ALA A 171 7.78 13.66 -3.26
N ALA A 172 7.21 13.42 -4.44
CA ALA A 172 5.76 13.30 -4.62
C ALA A 172 5.20 12.10 -3.84
N LEU A 173 5.85 10.93 -3.98
CA LEU A 173 5.44 9.73 -3.24
C LEU A 173 5.63 9.90 -1.73
N ALA A 174 6.69 10.57 -1.26
CA ALA A 174 6.88 10.85 0.17
C ALA A 174 5.66 11.61 0.75
N GLU A 175 5.18 12.64 0.05
CA GLU A 175 4.00 13.39 0.46
C GLU A 175 2.73 12.53 0.52
N MET A 176 2.50 11.71 -0.51
CA MET A 176 1.33 10.83 -0.60
C MET A 176 1.32 9.72 0.46
N ASN A 177 2.49 9.36 0.99
CA ASN A 177 2.64 8.32 1.99
C ASN A 177 2.75 8.85 3.43
N ARG A 178 2.62 10.16 3.67
CA ARG A 178 2.52 10.71 5.02
C ARG A 178 1.21 10.29 5.68
N ALA A 179 1.26 10.02 6.97
CA ALA A 179 0.09 9.58 7.73
C ALA A 179 -1.08 10.57 7.58
N GLU A 180 -0.81 11.87 7.67
CA GLU A 180 -1.82 12.93 7.56
C GLU A 180 -2.49 12.94 6.18
N THR A 181 -1.72 12.69 5.11
CA THR A 181 -2.25 12.61 3.74
C THR A 181 -3.12 11.37 3.58
N ILE A 182 -2.64 10.22 4.05
CA ILE A 182 -3.39 8.95 4.01
C ILE A 182 -4.73 9.07 4.76
N GLU A 183 -4.72 9.64 5.97
CA GLU A 183 -5.93 9.84 6.77
C GLU A 183 -6.90 10.82 6.12
N SER A 184 -6.39 11.94 5.61
CA SER A 184 -7.17 12.95 4.90
C SER A 184 -7.87 12.37 3.67
N ASP A 185 -7.14 11.60 2.84
CA ASP A 185 -7.68 11.01 1.62
C ASP A 185 -8.68 9.89 1.94
N HIS A 186 -8.42 9.11 2.99
CA HIS A 186 -9.35 8.09 3.46
C HIS A 186 -10.64 8.68 4.05
N GLY A 187 -10.62 9.93 4.52
CA GLY A 187 -11.78 10.68 5.00
C GLY A 187 -12.92 10.74 3.99
N PHE A 188 -12.64 10.63 2.67
CA PHE A 188 -13.66 10.48 1.62
C PHE A 188 -14.64 9.32 1.92
N TYR A 189 -14.13 8.18 2.31
CA TYR A 189 -14.94 7.00 2.60
C TYR A 189 -15.79 7.19 3.85
N TYR A 190 -15.25 7.84 4.90
CA TYR A 190 -16.00 8.10 6.12
C TYR A 190 -17.11 9.14 5.91
N GLU A 191 -16.92 10.13 5.06
CA GLU A 191 -18.01 11.04 4.67
C GLU A 191 -19.10 10.33 3.86
N ALA A 192 -18.69 9.40 3.01
CA ALA A 192 -19.63 8.58 2.26
C ALA A 192 -20.57 7.78 3.17
N LEU A 193 -20.17 7.40 4.40
CA LEU A 193 -21.04 6.72 5.37
C LEU A 193 -22.35 7.46 5.64
N GLY A 194 -22.33 8.78 5.55
CA GLY A 194 -23.53 9.59 5.76
C GLY A 194 -24.57 9.53 4.63
N PHE A 195 -24.28 8.85 3.50
CA PHE A 195 -25.22 8.69 2.40
C PHE A 195 -26.09 7.46 2.64
N GLY A 196 -27.32 7.70 3.02
CA GLY A 196 -28.30 6.68 3.32
C GLY A 196 -29.37 7.14 4.30
N ASP A 197 -30.34 6.28 4.54
CA ASP A 197 -31.42 6.41 5.50
C ASP A 197 -31.59 5.08 6.27
N THR A 198 -32.74 4.89 6.93
CA THR A 198 -33.02 3.66 7.71
C THR A 198 -33.28 2.43 6.83
N GLU A 199 -33.57 2.60 5.55
CA GLU A 199 -33.91 1.53 4.62
C GLU A 199 -32.80 1.24 3.62
N GLN A 200 -32.09 2.29 3.18
CA GLN A 200 -31.03 2.21 2.17
C GLN A 200 -29.78 2.91 2.67
N GLN A 201 -28.66 2.23 2.66
CA GLN A 201 -27.39 2.74 3.19
C GLN A 201 -26.25 2.57 2.15
N PRO A 202 -26.33 3.18 0.95
CA PRO A 202 -25.36 2.98 -0.13
C PRO A 202 -23.95 3.46 0.23
N GLY A 203 -23.82 4.41 1.14
CA GLY A 203 -22.52 4.84 1.63
C GLY A 203 -21.85 3.79 2.53
N VAL A 204 -22.63 3.04 3.30
CA VAL A 204 -22.15 1.89 4.09
C VAL A 204 -21.75 0.74 3.17
N ASP A 205 -22.58 0.43 2.16
CA ASP A 205 -22.29 -0.61 1.17
C ASP A 205 -20.96 -0.31 0.44
N LEU A 206 -20.75 0.93 0.04
CA LEU A 206 -19.51 1.37 -0.61
C LEU A 206 -18.29 1.13 0.29
N ASN A 207 -18.37 1.52 1.56
CA ASN A 207 -17.30 1.29 2.54
C ASN A 207 -17.06 -0.20 2.78
N ALA A 208 -18.12 -0.99 2.92
CA ALA A 208 -18.03 -2.43 3.11
C ALA A 208 -17.33 -3.12 1.94
N MET A 209 -17.64 -2.75 0.70
CA MET A 209 -17.01 -3.30 -0.48
C MET A 209 -15.55 -2.86 -0.63
N TRP A 210 -15.23 -1.61 -0.28
CA TRP A 210 -13.86 -1.13 -0.24
C TRP A 210 -13.02 -1.85 0.82
N TYR A 211 -13.55 -1.99 2.03
CA TYR A 211 -12.92 -2.79 3.08
C TYR A 211 -12.69 -4.23 2.63
N LEU A 212 -13.72 -4.87 2.07
CA LEU A 212 -13.66 -6.26 1.62
C LEU A 212 -12.56 -6.48 0.58
N ARG A 213 -12.44 -5.58 -0.41
CA ARG A 213 -11.35 -5.64 -1.41
C ARG A 213 -9.99 -5.60 -0.72
N ASN A 214 -9.77 -4.62 0.15
CA ASN A 214 -8.49 -4.46 0.85
C ASN A 214 -8.17 -5.64 1.79
N ALA A 215 -9.18 -6.17 2.50
CA ALA A 215 -9.02 -7.35 3.35
C ALA A 215 -8.61 -8.60 2.56
N LYS A 216 -9.20 -8.81 1.37
CA LYS A 216 -8.80 -9.90 0.46
C LYS A 216 -7.39 -9.73 -0.07
N ILE A 217 -6.98 -8.50 -0.40
CA ILE A 217 -5.60 -8.18 -0.80
C ILE A 217 -4.63 -8.56 0.31
N PHE A 218 -4.92 -8.14 1.55
CA PHE A 218 -4.08 -8.46 2.70
C PHE A 218 -4.08 -9.96 3.03
N ALA A 219 -5.19 -10.66 2.87
CA ALA A 219 -5.25 -12.11 3.02
C ALA A 219 -4.34 -12.84 2.01
N LYS A 220 -4.23 -12.37 0.76
CA LYS A 220 -3.28 -12.89 -0.22
C LYS A 220 -1.83 -12.59 0.18
N LEU A 221 -1.56 -11.41 0.73
CA LEU A 221 -0.25 -11.11 1.31
C LEU A 221 0.12 -12.13 2.39
N GLN A 222 -0.82 -12.43 3.30
CA GLN A 222 -0.60 -13.43 4.36
C GLN A 222 -0.35 -14.84 3.81
N GLN A 223 -0.99 -15.22 2.70
CA GLN A 223 -0.77 -16.52 2.05
C GLN A 223 0.64 -16.65 1.46
N ALA A 224 1.19 -15.55 0.96
CA ALA A 224 2.51 -15.55 0.33
C ALA A 224 3.65 -15.27 1.32
N ALA A 225 3.40 -14.59 2.43
CA ALA A 225 4.41 -14.21 3.41
C ALA A 225 4.62 -15.31 4.47
N VAL A 226 5.85 -15.45 4.93
CA VAL A 226 6.22 -16.32 6.05
C VAL A 226 6.91 -15.51 7.15
N ALA A 227 6.92 -16.03 8.37
CA ALA A 227 7.56 -15.36 9.52
C ALA A 227 9.03 -15.01 9.22
N GLY A 228 9.40 -13.76 9.47
CA GLY A 228 10.73 -13.22 9.16
C GLY A 228 10.84 -12.53 7.79
N ASP A 229 9.81 -12.58 6.95
CA ASP A 229 9.81 -11.83 5.69
C ASP A 229 9.77 -10.32 5.89
N ARG A 230 10.42 -9.62 4.98
CA ARG A 230 10.27 -8.18 4.72
C ARG A 230 9.55 -8.01 3.39
N VAL A 231 8.32 -7.56 3.45
CA VAL A 231 7.42 -7.47 2.29
C VAL A 231 7.32 -6.01 1.83
N LEU A 232 7.77 -5.73 0.61
CA LEU A 232 7.55 -4.46 -0.06
C LEU A 232 6.29 -4.57 -0.91
N VAL A 233 5.30 -3.71 -0.63
CA VAL A 233 4.03 -3.65 -1.35
C VAL A 233 3.99 -2.37 -2.19
N ILE A 234 3.80 -2.47 -3.51
CA ILE A 234 3.60 -1.32 -4.41
C ILE A 234 2.15 -1.33 -4.87
N TYR A 235 1.41 -0.29 -4.48
CA TYR A 235 -0.04 -0.24 -4.64
C TYR A 235 -0.53 1.19 -4.87
N GLY A 236 -1.70 1.38 -5.48
CA GLY A 236 -2.34 2.68 -5.55
C GLY A 236 -2.58 3.30 -4.17
N ALA A 237 -2.29 4.59 -4.00
CA ALA A 237 -2.29 5.27 -2.69
C ALA A 237 -3.62 5.16 -1.94
N GLY A 238 -4.74 5.00 -2.63
CA GLY A 238 -6.04 4.78 -2.01
C GLY A 238 -6.12 3.56 -1.10
N HIS A 239 -5.23 2.58 -1.29
CA HIS A 239 -5.16 1.36 -0.50
C HIS A 239 -4.32 1.49 0.78
N ASN A 240 -3.49 2.54 0.90
CA ASN A 240 -2.51 2.70 2.00
C ASN A 240 -3.14 2.60 3.38
N TYR A 241 -4.29 3.24 3.57
CA TYR A 241 -4.95 3.25 4.88
C TYR A 241 -5.25 1.83 5.38
N TRP A 242 -5.94 1.03 4.58
CA TRP A 242 -6.32 -0.32 4.98
C TRP A 242 -5.15 -1.29 5.03
N LEU A 243 -4.26 -1.28 4.03
CA LEU A 243 -3.10 -2.18 4.03
C LEU A 243 -2.15 -1.89 5.20
N GLY A 244 -1.88 -0.61 5.48
CA GLY A 244 -1.11 -0.20 6.65
C GLY A 244 -1.81 -0.54 7.97
N HIS A 245 -3.13 -0.34 8.05
CA HIS A 245 -3.93 -0.72 9.21
C HIS A 245 -3.85 -2.23 9.47
N PHE A 246 -4.06 -3.06 8.46
CA PHE A 246 -3.97 -4.51 8.63
C PHE A 246 -2.57 -4.95 9.06
N ALA A 247 -1.51 -4.37 8.50
CA ALA A 247 -0.14 -4.69 8.90
C ALA A 247 0.15 -4.33 10.37
N ARG A 248 -0.45 -3.23 10.87
CA ARG A 248 -0.31 -2.82 12.29
C ARG A 248 -1.13 -3.69 13.25
N MET A 249 -2.32 -4.12 12.82
CA MET A 249 -3.28 -4.78 13.72
C MET A 249 -3.21 -6.31 13.69
N THR A 250 -2.57 -6.90 12.70
CA THR A 250 -2.50 -8.36 12.56
C THR A 250 -1.38 -8.92 13.44
N PRO A 251 -1.66 -9.90 14.34
CA PRO A 251 -0.63 -10.55 15.13
C PRO A 251 0.48 -11.17 14.25
N GLY A 252 1.73 -10.95 14.61
CA GLY A 252 2.89 -11.46 13.86
C GLY A 252 3.30 -10.57 12.67
N TYR A 253 2.64 -9.42 12.48
CA TYR A 253 2.96 -8.43 11.45
C TYR A 253 3.39 -7.10 12.05
N ARG A 254 4.16 -6.32 11.30
CA ARG A 254 4.57 -4.95 11.63
C ARG A 254 4.57 -4.08 10.38
N SER A 255 3.93 -2.92 10.45
CA SER A 255 4.03 -1.91 9.40
C SER A 255 5.38 -1.18 9.50
N VAL A 256 6.01 -0.95 8.35
CA VAL A 256 7.23 -0.15 8.22
C VAL A 256 6.91 1.08 7.36
N GLU A 257 7.24 2.26 7.89
CA GLU A 257 6.96 3.52 7.23
C GLU A 257 7.85 3.73 5.99
N PRO A 258 7.28 3.99 4.80
CA PRO A 258 8.05 4.19 3.58
C PRO A 258 8.69 5.58 3.50
N VAL A 259 8.13 6.60 4.17
CA VAL A 259 8.52 8.01 4.03
C VAL A 259 10.03 8.25 4.19
N PRO A 260 10.73 7.68 5.18
CA PRO A 260 12.18 7.89 5.32
C PRO A 260 12.98 7.44 4.08
N TYR A 261 12.59 6.35 3.44
CA TYR A 261 13.23 5.84 2.22
C TYR A 261 12.93 6.74 1.02
N LEU A 262 11.70 7.21 0.91
CA LEU A 262 11.25 8.11 -0.17
C LEU A 262 11.94 9.46 -0.07
N GLU A 263 12.05 10.04 1.13
CA GLU A 263 12.76 11.29 1.37
C GLU A 263 14.27 11.15 1.12
N LYS A 264 14.88 10.03 1.49
CA LYS A 264 16.28 9.73 1.18
C LYS A 264 16.49 9.72 -0.33
N ALA A 265 15.65 9.03 -1.10
CA ALA A 265 15.72 9.04 -2.56
C ALA A 265 15.60 10.45 -3.13
N ALA A 266 14.66 11.26 -2.63
CA ALA A 266 14.49 12.65 -3.06
C ALA A 266 15.72 13.52 -2.76
N ALA A 267 16.41 13.28 -1.64
CA ALA A 267 17.60 14.03 -1.24
C ALA A 267 18.81 13.77 -2.15
N THR A 268 18.93 12.59 -2.75
CA THR A 268 20.02 12.25 -3.68
C THR A 268 19.90 12.94 -5.05
N LEU A 269 18.76 13.56 -5.33
CA LEU A 269 18.45 14.19 -6.62
C LEU A 269 18.56 15.73 -6.60
N ARG A 270 19.06 16.30 -5.50
CA ARG A 270 19.25 17.74 -5.29
C ARG A 270 20.60 18.25 -5.79
#